data_278befd350fead16c6d00875483e21ff
#
_entry.id   278befd350fead16c6d00875483e21ff
#
_cell.length_a   1.000
_cell.length_b   1.000
_cell.length_c   1.000
_cell.angle_alpha   90.00
_cell.angle_beta   90.00
_cell.angle_gamma   90.00
#
_symmetry.space_group_name_H-M   'P 1'
#
loop_
_entity.id
_entity.type
_entity.pdbx_description
1 polymer ?
#
loop_
_entity_poly.entity_id
_entity_poly.type
_entity_poly.pdbx_seq_one_letter_code
_entity_poly.pdbx_strand_id
1 'polypeptide(L)'
;MHGDGFSFAAPGSWTVTRTGTTVAASHGGDTVSVTTFRLTKPYRAQLWKQAVTELDQVAAKLAAELKGTVVASRTVKVGSSTARQYDLAFTKDGEQLVERITFVLLGRREYELLCRYEAGKDEPACSQLLASFRPA
;
A
#
# COMPACT_ATOMS: atom_id res chain seq x y z
N MET A 1 12.41 -1.11 -9.48
CA MET A 1 12.22 0.35 -9.29
C MET A 1 12.74 0.74 -7.92
N HIS A 2 13.33 1.91 -7.84
CA HIS A 2 13.90 2.42 -6.59
C HIS A 2 13.23 3.72 -6.22
N GLY A 3 12.97 3.90 -4.92
CA GLY A 3 12.45 5.12 -4.34
C GLY A 3 13.22 5.53 -3.10
N ASP A 4 12.65 6.42 -2.27
CA ASP A 4 13.26 6.88 -1.04
C ASP A 4 13.29 5.77 0.02
N GLY A 5 14.42 5.06 0.08
CA GLY A 5 14.65 4.00 1.05
C GLY A 5 13.98 2.67 0.72
N PHE A 6 13.67 2.40 -0.55
CA PHE A 6 13.05 1.14 -0.95
C PHE A 6 13.30 0.78 -2.42
N SER A 7 13.01 -0.47 -2.74
CA SER A 7 12.90 -0.95 -4.11
C SER A 7 11.74 -1.95 -4.23
N PHE A 8 11.20 -2.09 -5.43
CA PHE A 8 10.19 -3.11 -5.76
C PHE A 8 10.17 -3.38 -7.27
N ALA A 9 9.50 -4.45 -7.66
CA ALA A 9 9.33 -4.80 -9.06
C ALA A 9 7.87 -4.59 -9.49
N ALA A 10 7.70 -4.15 -10.73
CA ALA A 10 6.41 -4.09 -11.41
C ALA A 10 6.58 -4.60 -12.84
N PRO A 11 5.49 -4.97 -13.55
CA PRO A 11 5.59 -5.41 -14.94
C PRO A 11 6.30 -4.37 -15.80
N GLY A 12 7.25 -4.81 -16.64
CA GLY A 12 8.12 -3.92 -17.40
C GLY A 12 7.41 -3.05 -18.42
N SER A 13 6.20 -3.43 -18.85
CA SER A 13 5.37 -2.67 -19.79
C SER A 13 4.58 -1.54 -19.14
N TRP A 14 4.55 -1.47 -17.82
CA TRP A 14 3.77 -0.45 -17.10
C TRP A 14 4.48 0.89 -17.12
N THR A 15 3.69 1.97 -17.15
CA THR A 15 4.21 3.34 -17.13
C THR A 15 4.61 3.72 -15.71
N VAL A 16 5.85 4.17 -15.55
CA VAL A 16 6.41 4.56 -14.25
C VAL A 16 6.31 6.07 -14.07
N THR A 17 5.81 6.51 -12.91
CA THR A 17 5.79 7.92 -12.52
C THR A 17 6.41 8.07 -11.14
N ARG A 18 7.05 9.22 -10.92
CA ARG A 18 7.68 9.58 -9.64
C ARG A 18 7.18 10.94 -9.21
N THR A 19 6.61 11.02 -8.00
CA THR A 19 6.08 12.26 -7.45
C THR A 19 6.40 12.33 -5.96
N GLY A 20 7.27 13.26 -5.57
CA GLY A 20 7.72 13.34 -4.17
C GLY A 20 8.36 12.05 -3.71
N THR A 21 7.85 11.45 -2.64
CA THR A 21 8.32 10.18 -2.10
C THR A 21 7.55 8.97 -2.62
N THR A 22 6.74 9.16 -3.68
CA THR A 22 5.94 8.10 -4.29
C THR A 22 6.56 7.65 -5.61
N VAL A 23 6.68 6.34 -5.80
CA VAL A 23 6.99 5.71 -7.08
C VAL A 23 5.80 4.84 -7.45
N ALA A 24 5.23 5.07 -8.62
CA ALA A 24 4.05 4.35 -9.10
C ALA A 24 4.30 3.75 -10.48
N ALA A 25 3.66 2.61 -10.73
CA ALA A 25 3.58 2.01 -12.05
C ALA A 25 2.10 1.73 -12.37
N SER A 26 1.67 2.05 -13.56
CA SER A 26 0.28 1.90 -13.96
C SER A 26 0.12 1.37 -15.38
N HIS A 27 -0.99 0.67 -15.60
CA HIS A 27 -1.39 0.14 -16.91
C HIS A 27 -2.92 0.06 -16.95
N GLY A 28 -3.54 0.81 -17.84
CA GLY A 28 -4.99 0.94 -17.83
C GLY A 28 -5.48 1.53 -16.51
N GLY A 29 -6.43 0.86 -15.87
CA GLY A 29 -6.94 1.27 -14.55
C GLY A 29 -6.17 0.67 -13.37
N ASP A 30 -5.19 -0.19 -13.62
CA ASP A 30 -4.42 -0.87 -12.59
C ASP A 30 -3.20 -0.05 -12.19
N THR A 31 -2.91 0.00 -10.90
CA THR A 31 -1.80 0.79 -10.36
C THR A 31 -1.16 0.04 -9.20
N VAL A 32 0.17 0.09 -9.14
CA VAL A 32 0.93 -0.25 -7.95
C VAL A 32 1.80 0.95 -7.57
N SER A 33 1.94 1.22 -6.29
CA SER A 33 2.79 2.33 -5.84
C SER A 33 3.37 2.06 -4.47
N VAL A 34 4.49 2.71 -4.19
CA VAL A 34 5.08 2.74 -2.86
C VAL A 34 5.37 4.20 -2.51
N THR A 35 4.91 4.60 -1.34
CA THR A 35 5.16 5.93 -0.78
C THR A 35 5.88 5.77 0.55
N THR A 36 6.89 6.60 0.77
CA THR A 36 7.63 6.65 2.04
C THR A 36 7.20 7.87 2.83
N PHE A 37 6.88 7.65 4.10
CA PHE A 37 6.63 8.70 5.07
C PHE A 37 7.67 8.63 6.17
N ARG A 38 8.07 9.78 6.70
CA ARG A 38 8.94 9.83 7.86
C ARG A 38 8.11 9.91 9.13
N LEU A 39 8.48 9.08 10.11
CA LEU A 39 7.85 9.09 11.43
C LEU A 39 8.55 10.09 12.34
N THR A 40 7.78 10.82 13.14
CA THR A 40 8.33 11.75 14.14
C THR A 40 9.02 11.00 15.28
N LYS A 41 8.55 9.78 15.58
CA LYS A 41 9.13 8.88 16.57
C LYS A 41 9.45 7.55 15.93
N PRO A 42 10.58 6.89 16.30
CA PRO A 42 10.89 5.57 15.75
C PRO A 42 9.81 4.55 16.14
N TYR A 43 9.45 3.71 15.16
CA TYR A 43 8.59 2.56 15.42
C TYR A 43 9.39 1.47 16.12
N ARG A 44 8.76 0.82 17.11
CA ARG A 44 9.29 -0.36 17.80
C ARG A 44 8.18 -1.40 17.94
N ALA A 45 8.55 -2.67 18.02
CA ALA A 45 7.59 -3.78 18.09
C ALA A 45 6.59 -3.64 19.24
N GLN A 46 6.98 -3.03 20.35
CA GLN A 46 6.10 -2.79 21.50
C GLN A 46 4.94 -1.84 21.17
N LEU A 47 5.06 -1.05 20.10
CA LEU A 47 4.04 -0.08 19.68
C LEU A 47 3.05 -0.69 18.67
N TRP A 48 3.16 -1.98 18.35
CA TRP A 48 2.34 -2.61 17.30
C TRP A 48 0.83 -2.45 17.55
N LYS A 49 0.36 -2.72 18.77
CA LYS A 49 -1.06 -2.59 19.12
C LYS A 49 -1.58 -1.17 18.86
N GLN A 50 -0.82 -0.17 19.31
CA GLN A 50 -1.15 1.24 19.11
C GLN A 50 -1.11 1.59 17.63
N ALA A 51 -0.10 1.10 16.90
CA ALA A 51 0.04 1.34 15.47
C ALA A 51 -1.17 0.77 14.70
N VAL A 52 -1.63 -0.44 15.02
CA VAL A 52 -2.82 -1.02 14.39
C VAL A 52 -4.05 -0.15 14.60
N THR A 53 -4.26 0.35 15.83
CA THR A 53 -5.39 1.23 16.13
C THR A 53 -5.34 2.51 15.28
N GLU A 54 -4.17 3.13 15.16
CA GLU A 54 -3.99 4.33 14.36
C GLU A 54 -4.14 4.06 12.86
N LEU A 55 -3.59 2.94 12.37
CA LEU A 55 -3.71 2.56 10.96
C LEU A 55 -5.15 2.20 10.60
N ASP A 56 -5.90 1.56 11.49
CA ASP A 56 -7.32 1.30 11.28
C ASP A 56 -8.10 2.61 11.06
N GLN A 57 -7.77 3.66 11.81
CA GLN A 57 -8.36 4.98 11.64
C GLN A 57 -7.96 5.62 10.30
N VAL A 58 -6.70 5.49 9.92
CA VAL A 58 -6.20 5.99 8.63
C VAL A 58 -6.93 5.31 7.47
N ALA A 59 -7.09 3.98 7.54
CA ALA A 59 -7.81 3.23 6.51
C ALA A 59 -9.26 3.67 6.38
N ALA A 60 -9.95 3.88 7.50
CA ALA A 60 -11.33 4.37 7.50
C ALA A 60 -11.43 5.76 6.85
N LYS A 61 -10.48 6.64 7.13
CA LYS A 61 -10.43 7.98 6.53
C LYS A 61 -10.17 7.92 5.02
N LEU A 62 -9.23 7.07 4.60
CA LEU A 62 -8.95 6.89 3.17
C LEU A 62 -10.16 6.33 2.42
N ALA A 63 -10.86 5.35 3.01
CA ALA A 63 -12.09 4.83 2.43
C ALA A 63 -13.15 5.92 2.28
N ALA A 64 -13.33 6.77 3.29
CA ALA A 64 -14.27 7.87 3.23
C ALA A 64 -13.91 8.88 2.12
N GLU A 65 -12.63 9.18 1.93
CA GLU A 65 -12.15 10.05 0.85
C GLU A 65 -12.48 9.48 -0.54
N LEU A 66 -12.45 8.16 -0.68
CA LEU A 66 -12.82 7.46 -1.91
C LEU A 66 -14.34 7.26 -2.04
N LYS A 67 -15.12 7.65 -1.04
CA LYS A 67 -16.56 7.37 -0.93
C LYS A 67 -16.84 5.87 -0.97
N GLY A 68 -15.96 5.11 -0.35
CA GLY A 68 -16.01 3.65 -0.29
C GLY A 68 -16.04 3.13 1.13
N THR A 69 -15.73 1.85 1.28
CA THR A 69 -15.75 1.16 2.57
C THR A 69 -14.51 0.28 2.74
N VAL A 70 -14.09 0.07 3.97
CA VAL A 70 -13.09 -0.93 4.31
C VAL A 70 -13.80 -2.29 4.33
N VAL A 71 -13.44 -3.19 3.41
CA VAL A 71 -14.07 -4.51 3.28
C VAL A 71 -13.22 -5.62 3.89
N ALA A 72 -11.96 -5.38 4.16
CA ALA A 72 -11.07 -6.33 4.82
C ALA A 72 -9.94 -5.59 5.54
N SER A 73 -9.53 -6.13 6.67
CA SER A 73 -8.34 -5.69 7.40
C SER A 73 -7.63 -6.92 7.97
N ARG A 74 -6.30 -6.94 7.86
CA ARG A 74 -5.53 -8.11 8.30
C ARG A 74 -4.09 -7.76 8.61
N THR A 75 -3.44 -8.61 9.39
CA THR A 75 -2.00 -8.55 9.60
C THR A 75 -1.32 -9.53 8.65
N VAL A 76 -0.28 -9.07 7.95
CA VAL A 76 0.45 -9.86 6.96
C VAL A 76 1.95 -9.73 7.20
N LYS A 77 2.74 -10.56 6.51
CA LYS A 77 4.20 -10.41 6.46
C LYS A 77 4.62 -9.85 5.11
N VAL A 78 5.51 -8.87 5.15
CA VAL A 78 6.20 -8.35 3.97
C VAL A 78 7.68 -8.56 4.22
N GLY A 79 8.27 -9.57 3.58
CA GLY A 79 9.58 -10.08 3.98
C GLY A 79 9.51 -10.60 5.41
N SER A 80 10.39 -10.11 6.28
CA SER A 80 10.40 -10.45 7.71
C SER A 80 9.57 -9.48 8.58
N SER A 81 9.03 -8.41 7.97
CA SER A 81 8.31 -7.38 8.71
C SER A 81 6.84 -7.74 8.87
N THR A 82 6.31 -7.51 10.08
CA THR A 82 4.87 -7.55 10.32
C THR A 82 4.25 -6.27 9.78
N ALA A 83 3.18 -6.39 8.98
CA ALA A 83 2.53 -5.28 8.31
C ALA A 83 1.02 -5.34 8.49
N ARG A 84 0.35 -4.22 8.33
CA ARG A 84 -1.10 -4.12 8.38
C ARG A 84 -1.64 -3.85 6.98
N GLN A 85 -2.65 -4.61 6.56
CA GLN A 85 -3.20 -4.54 5.20
C GLN A 85 -4.70 -4.33 5.23
N TYR A 86 -5.18 -3.48 4.32
CA TYR A 86 -6.59 -3.14 4.17
C TYR A 86 -7.01 -3.28 2.72
N ASP A 87 -8.24 -3.74 2.49
CA ASP A 87 -8.88 -3.67 1.18
C ASP A 87 -10.02 -2.65 1.27
N LEU A 88 -9.98 -1.65 0.40
CA LEU A 88 -10.98 -0.60 0.29
C LEU A 88 -11.77 -0.80 -1.00
N ALA A 89 -13.08 -0.95 -0.90
CA ALA A 89 -13.96 -1.07 -2.06
C ALA A 89 -14.62 0.27 -2.35
N PHE A 90 -14.60 0.69 -3.61
CA PHE A 90 -15.19 1.95 -4.04
C PHE A 90 -15.59 1.88 -5.51
N THR A 91 -16.39 2.86 -5.94
CA THR A 91 -16.82 2.97 -7.33
C THR A 91 -16.26 4.27 -7.91
N LYS A 92 -15.64 4.18 -9.10
CA LYS A 92 -15.13 5.32 -9.82
C LYS A 92 -15.52 5.20 -11.30
N ASP A 93 -16.18 6.23 -11.83
CA ASP A 93 -16.62 6.27 -13.23
C ASP A 93 -17.44 5.02 -13.63
N GLY A 94 -18.30 4.55 -12.72
CA GLY A 94 -19.13 3.36 -12.94
C GLY A 94 -18.42 2.03 -12.74
N GLU A 95 -17.12 2.03 -12.50
CA GLU A 95 -16.34 0.80 -12.25
C GLU A 95 -16.20 0.54 -10.76
N GLN A 96 -16.37 -0.73 -10.38
CA GLN A 96 -16.11 -1.16 -9.02
C GLN A 96 -14.65 -1.54 -8.87
N LEU A 97 -13.95 -0.85 -7.98
CA LEU A 97 -12.52 -0.96 -7.76
C LEU A 97 -12.22 -1.41 -6.34
N VAL A 98 -11.07 -2.05 -6.18
CA VAL A 98 -10.47 -2.36 -4.88
C VAL A 98 -9.11 -1.69 -4.82
N GLU A 99 -8.84 -1.02 -3.70
CA GLU A 99 -7.53 -0.50 -3.37
C GLU A 99 -7.01 -1.28 -2.17
N ARG A 100 -5.93 -2.03 -2.38
CA ARG A 100 -5.25 -2.74 -1.30
C ARG A 100 -4.07 -1.91 -0.83
N ILE A 101 -4.07 -1.58 0.45
CA ILE A 101 -3.02 -0.78 1.05
C ILE A 101 -2.35 -1.59 2.15
N THR A 102 -1.03 -1.69 2.09
CA THR A 102 -0.23 -2.39 3.09
C THR A 102 0.76 -1.40 3.71
N PHE A 103 0.70 -1.26 5.04
CA PHE A 103 1.58 -0.37 5.78
C PHE A 103 2.69 -1.18 6.44
N VAL A 104 3.93 -0.82 6.14
CA VAL A 104 5.14 -1.40 6.72
C VAL A 104 5.85 -0.34 7.54
N LEU A 105 6.06 -0.61 8.83
CA LEU A 105 6.71 0.31 9.77
C LEU A 105 8.09 -0.21 10.10
N LEU A 106 9.13 0.58 9.81
CA LEU A 106 10.53 0.22 10.05
C LEU A 106 11.32 1.43 10.53
N GLY A 107 11.72 1.43 11.79
CA GLY A 107 12.49 2.53 12.36
C GLY A 107 11.73 3.84 12.25
N ARG A 108 12.30 4.83 11.55
CA ARG A 108 11.68 6.14 11.35
C ARG A 108 10.92 6.25 10.03
N ARG A 109 10.61 5.15 9.38
CA ARG A 109 9.92 5.15 8.08
C ARG A 109 8.66 4.32 8.14
N GLU A 110 7.63 4.83 7.47
CA GLU A 110 6.41 4.11 7.13
C GLU A 110 6.38 3.99 5.62
N TYR A 111 6.19 2.77 5.13
CA TYR A 111 6.01 2.52 3.70
C TYR A 111 4.56 2.16 3.46
N GLU A 112 3.94 2.83 2.51
CA GLU A 112 2.58 2.54 2.06
C GLU A 112 2.66 1.88 0.70
N LEU A 113 2.36 0.57 0.66
CA LEU A 113 2.33 -0.22 -0.56
C LEU A 113 0.88 -0.29 -1.02
N LEU A 114 0.61 0.27 -2.20
CA LEU A 114 -0.74 0.39 -2.72
C LEU A 114 -0.88 -0.38 -4.03
N CYS A 115 -1.99 -1.11 -4.15
CA CYS A 115 -2.37 -1.76 -5.38
C CYS A 115 -3.85 -1.48 -5.64
N ARG A 116 -4.18 -0.94 -6.82
CA ARG A 116 -5.55 -0.66 -7.24
C ARG A 116 -5.89 -1.49 -8.47
N TYR A 117 -7.04 -2.15 -8.44
CA TYR A 117 -7.48 -3.04 -9.52
C TYR A 117 -9.01 -3.16 -9.53
N GLU A 118 -9.56 -3.67 -10.63
CA GLU A 118 -11.00 -3.89 -10.78
C GLU A 118 -11.47 -5.02 -9.86
N ALA A 119 -12.58 -4.80 -9.15
CA ALA A 119 -13.16 -5.77 -8.25
C ALA A 119 -13.51 -7.08 -8.97
N GLY A 120 -13.21 -8.21 -8.35
CA GLY A 120 -13.45 -9.54 -8.91
C GLY A 120 -12.37 -10.03 -9.86
N LYS A 121 -11.38 -9.20 -10.19
CA LYS A 121 -10.22 -9.60 -11.00
C LYS A 121 -9.00 -9.82 -10.13
N ASP A 122 -8.19 -10.81 -10.49
CA ASP A 122 -6.89 -11.03 -9.87
C ASP A 122 -5.87 -10.15 -10.59
N GLU A 123 -5.08 -9.41 -9.79
CA GLU A 123 -4.01 -8.57 -10.34
C GLU A 123 -2.66 -9.09 -9.84
N PRO A 124 -1.91 -9.83 -10.70
CA PRO A 124 -0.63 -10.39 -10.30
C PRO A 124 0.40 -9.35 -9.85
N ALA A 125 0.28 -8.11 -10.32
CA ALA A 125 1.19 -7.04 -9.91
C ALA A 125 1.07 -6.72 -8.42
N CYS A 126 -0.10 -6.96 -7.79
CA CYS A 126 -0.28 -6.82 -6.35
C CYS A 126 0.59 -7.79 -5.57
N SER A 127 0.56 -9.07 -5.95
CA SER A 127 1.40 -10.10 -5.33
C SER A 127 2.87 -9.85 -5.59
N GLN A 128 3.22 -9.41 -6.79
CA GLN A 128 4.59 -9.07 -7.16
C GLN A 128 5.12 -7.90 -6.32
N LEU A 129 4.29 -6.88 -6.10
CA LEU A 129 4.66 -5.74 -5.25
C LEU A 129 5.07 -6.21 -3.85
N LEU A 130 4.22 -6.99 -3.19
CA LEU A 130 4.50 -7.47 -1.83
C LEU A 130 5.70 -8.40 -1.79
N ALA A 131 5.84 -9.30 -2.76
CA ALA A 131 6.93 -10.27 -2.80
C ALA A 131 8.29 -9.61 -3.11
N SER A 132 8.28 -8.54 -3.90
CA SER A 132 9.51 -7.89 -4.36
C SER A 132 9.93 -6.68 -3.52
N PHE A 133 9.04 -6.14 -2.69
CA PHE A 133 9.36 -4.96 -1.89
C PHE A 133 10.53 -5.23 -0.94
N ARG A 134 11.52 -4.33 -0.96
CA ARG A 134 12.69 -4.36 -0.09
C ARG A 134 12.96 -2.96 0.45
N PRO A 135 12.97 -2.78 1.78
CA PRO A 135 13.46 -1.53 2.37
C PRO A 135 14.98 -1.43 2.15
N ALA A 136 15.45 -0.24 1.92
CA ALA A 136 16.89 0.01 1.76
C ALA A 136 17.56 0.27 3.10
#